data_71d33970ea8654e230525cdfb688ae5a
#
_entry.id   71d33970ea8654e230525cdfb688ae5a
#
_cell.length_a   1.000
_cell.length_b   1.000
_cell.length_c   1.000
_cell.angle_alpha   90.00
_cell.angle_beta   90.00
_cell.angle_gamma   90.00
#
_symmetry.space_group_name_H-M   'P 1'
#
loop_
_entity.id
_entity.type
_entity.pdbx_description
1 polymer ?
#
loop_
_entity_poly.entity_id
_entity_poly.type
_entity_poly.pdbx_seq_one_letter_code
_entity_poly.pdbx_strand_id
1 'polypeptide(L)'
;MTEVKAPPEIFDARLLALRRARAAKRQDSFLMQRALSDAADRLLDVNRNFGKVLILGTPSIEAELVSKLPKEKFAEIICCETLEQLPQDNDFDLTLSLLRLQSENELPGAIIQLRQNLKPDGLFIAAMFGGDTLTELRQVFYKTDEDIMGGLAPHIYPMANYTQAAGLLSRAGLNQPVVDTDRFTVSYGKLETLISDLRDLGETNVLKERPDTVLTQNYWAQFKKNYQKMFSREDGKLNCSFEILWLTGWSPHKSQQKPLKPGSANIHLGDALKTMKS
;
A
#
# COMPACT_ATOMS: atom_id res chain seq x y z
N MET A 1 -22.56 -1.03 29.66
CA MET A 1 -21.93 -1.35 28.39
C MET A 1 -21.75 -0.04 27.62
N THR A 2 -20.58 0.53 27.60
CA THR A 2 -20.28 1.73 26.80
C THR A 2 -20.36 1.32 25.33
N GLU A 3 -21.28 1.89 24.57
CA GLU A 3 -21.30 1.77 23.10
C GLU A 3 -19.92 2.20 22.58
N VAL A 4 -19.18 1.27 22.02
CA VAL A 4 -17.97 1.58 21.28
C VAL A 4 -18.43 2.25 19.98
N LYS A 5 -18.39 3.57 19.97
CA LYS A 5 -18.71 4.37 18.79
C LYS A 5 -17.75 3.98 17.69
N ALA A 6 -18.27 3.59 16.52
CA ALA A 6 -17.43 3.33 15.36
C ALA A 6 -16.52 4.54 15.10
N PRO A 7 -15.25 4.33 14.73
CA PRO A 7 -14.34 5.44 14.41
C PRO A 7 -14.93 6.28 13.26
N PRO A 8 -14.65 7.59 13.25
CA PRO A 8 -15.17 8.45 12.18
C PRO A 8 -14.60 8.01 10.83
N GLU A 9 -15.47 7.87 9.85
CA GLU A 9 -15.03 7.60 8.48
C GLU A 9 -14.29 8.81 7.90
N ILE A 10 -13.05 8.61 7.50
CA ILE A 10 -12.18 9.62 6.92
C ILE A 10 -12.42 9.73 5.41
N PHE A 11 -12.65 8.59 4.76
CA PHE A 11 -12.77 8.48 3.31
C PHE A 11 -14.22 8.36 2.86
N ASP A 12 -14.53 8.99 1.75
CA ASP A 12 -15.79 8.85 1.02
C ASP A 12 -15.72 7.58 0.14
N ALA A 13 -16.25 6.48 0.66
CA ALA A 13 -16.20 5.16 0.02
C ALA A 13 -16.89 5.18 -1.37
N ARG A 14 -17.98 5.94 -1.53
CA ARG A 14 -18.67 6.07 -2.83
C ARG A 14 -17.80 6.77 -3.86
N LEU A 15 -17.15 7.86 -3.46
CA LEU A 15 -16.24 8.59 -4.35
C LEU A 15 -15.02 7.75 -4.71
N LEU A 16 -14.46 7.01 -3.73
CA LEU A 16 -13.35 6.08 -3.96
C LEU A 16 -13.71 5.03 -5.00
N ALA A 17 -14.86 4.36 -4.84
CA ALA A 17 -15.35 3.37 -5.80
C ALA A 17 -15.49 3.95 -7.22
N LEU A 18 -16.06 5.16 -7.36
CA LEU A 18 -16.19 5.85 -8.65
C LEU A 18 -14.83 6.18 -9.29
N ARG A 19 -13.83 6.58 -8.49
CA ARG A 19 -12.48 6.88 -8.99
C ARG A 19 -11.75 5.63 -9.42
N ARG A 20 -11.81 4.56 -8.62
CA ARG A 20 -11.24 3.26 -8.97
C ARG A 20 -11.87 2.66 -10.24
N ALA A 21 -13.20 2.75 -10.38
CA ALA A 21 -13.89 2.33 -11.61
C ALA A 21 -13.47 3.14 -12.86
N ARG A 22 -13.14 4.42 -12.70
CA ARG A 22 -12.60 5.24 -13.80
C ARG A 22 -11.15 4.89 -14.11
N ALA A 23 -10.33 4.65 -13.10
CA ALA A 23 -8.93 4.23 -13.23
C ALA A 23 -8.82 2.87 -13.94
N ALA A 24 -9.68 1.91 -13.61
CA ALA A 24 -9.70 0.59 -14.23
C ALA A 24 -9.89 0.63 -15.77
N LYS A 25 -10.47 1.70 -16.31
CA LYS A 25 -10.64 1.90 -17.76
C LYS A 25 -9.37 2.42 -18.45
N ARG A 26 -8.39 2.91 -17.71
CA ARG A 26 -7.19 3.57 -18.28
C ARG A 26 -6.02 2.62 -18.47
N GLN A 27 -5.92 1.57 -17.67
CA GLN A 27 -4.98 0.44 -17.75
C GLN A 27 -3.47 0.80 -17.83
N ASP A 28 -3.07 2.02 -17.51
CA ASP A 28 -1.69 2.49 -17.71
C ASP A 28 -1.18 3.26 -16.48
N SER A 29 -1.04 2.56 -15.35
CA SER A 29 -0.46 3.13 -14.14
C SER A 29 0.94 2.55 -13.90
N PHE A 30 1.99 3.35 -14.16
CA PHE A 30 3.37 2.90 -13.91
C PHE A 30 3.61 2.58 -12.42
N LEU A 31 2.91 3.24 -11.50
CA LEU A 31 3.00 2.95 -10.06
C LEU A 31 2.45 1.55 -9.75
N MET A 32 1.34 1.17 -10.39
CA MET A 32 0.80 -0.19 -10.28
C MET A 32 1.75 -1.20 -10.94
N GLN A 33 2.32 -0.88 -12.11
CA GLN A 33 3.29 -1.72 -12.79
C GLN A 33 4.53 -2.00 -11.93
N ARG A 34 5.02 -0.95 -11.24
CA ARG A 34 6.11 -1.10 -10.27
C ARG A 34 5.71 -2.05 -9.14
N ALA A 35 4.56 -1.80 -8.50
CA ALA A 35 4.09 -2.66 -7.42
C ALA A 35 3.88 -4.12 -7.87
N LEU A 36 3.39 -4.35 -9.09
CA LEU A 36 3.23 -5.69 -9.67
C LEU A 36 4.58 -6.39 -9.91
N SER A 37 5.58 -5.67 -10.40
CA SER A 37 6.92 -6.22 -10.59
C SER A 37 7.55 -6.60 -9.26
N ASP A 38 7.50 -5.70 -8.28
CA ASP A 38 8.04 -5.96 -6.93
C ASP A 38 7.28 -7.11 -6.23
N ALA A 39 5.96 -7.23 -6.44
CA ALA A 39 5.17 -8.35 -5.92
C ALA A 39 5.61 -9.68 -6.55
N ALA A 40 5.84 -9.70 -7.87
CA ALA A 40 6.30 -10.89 -8.56
C ALA A 40 7.69 -11.33 -8.06
N ASP A 41 8.63 -10.41 -7.90
CA ASP A 41 9.97 -10.70 -7.38
C ASP A 41 9.89 -11.27 -5.95
N ARG A 42 9.11 -10.67 -5.05
CA ARG A 42 8.87 -11.17 -3.69
C ARG A 42 8.24 -12.56 -3.68
N LEU A 43 7.31 -12.84 -4.58
CA LEU A 43 6.69 -14.15 -4.71
C LEU A 43 7.64 -15.21 -5.28
N LEU A 44 8.59 -14.82 -6.14
CA LEU A 44 9.64 -15.71 -6.64
C LEU A 44 10.63 -16.11 -5.54
N ASP A 45 10.93 -15.19 -4.61
CA ASP A 45 11.81 -15.46 -3.46
C ASP A 45 11.19 -16.46 -2.46
N VAL A 46 9.85 -16.58 -2.46
CA VAL A 46 9.17 -17.59 -1.64
C VAL A 46 9.24 -18.95 -2.33
N ASN A 47 10.06 -19.88 -1.78
CA ASN A 47 10.20 -21.24 -2.31
C ASN A 47 8.95 -22.10 -2.03
N ARG A 48 7.80 -21.69 -2.61
CA ARG A 48 6.50 -22.34 -2.45
C ARG A 48 5.60 -22.03 -3.64
N ASN A 49 4.87 -23.02 -4.12
CA ASN A 49 3.73 -22.83 -5.00
C ASN A 49 2.44 -22.68 -4.17
N PHE A 50 1.50 -21.90 -4.66
CA PHE A 50 0.26 -21.59 -3.96
C PHE A 50 -0.91 -22.28 -4.68
N GLY A 51 -1.65 -23.12 -3.95
CA GLY A 51 -2.82 -23.83 -4.51
C GLY A 51 -3.97 -22.86 -4.78
N LYS A 52 -4.38 -22.09 -3.78
CA LYS A 52 -5.50 -21.13 -3.88
C LYS A 52 -5.06 -19.75 -3.42
N VAL A 53 -5.24 -18.77 -4.27
CA VAL A 53 -4.78 -17.38 -4.07
C VAL A 53 -5.97 -16.42 -4.09
N LEU A 54 -6.03 -15.53 -3.12
CA LEU A 54 -6.99 -14.43 -3.05
C LEU A 54 -6.29 -13.11 -3.38
N ILE A 55 -6.78 -12.40 -4.36
CA ILE A 55 -6.29 -11.07 -4.73
C ILE A 55 -7.36 -10.02 -4.46
N LEU A 56 -7.07 -9.06 -3.58
CA LEU A 56 -7.87 -7.84 -3.47
C LEU A 56 -7.40 -6.85 -4.53
N GLY A 57 -8.09 -6.80 -5.65
CA GLY A 57 -7.72 -6.03 -6.82
C GLY A 57 -8.73 -6.16 -7.96
N THR A 58 -8.32 -5.83 -9.18
CA THR A 58 -9.11 -6.01 -10.40
C THR A 58 -8.60 -7.22 -11.19
N PRO A 59 -9.44 -7.83 -12.06
CA PRO A 59 -8.99 -8.93 -12.94
C PRO A 59 -7.79 -8.56 -13.83
N SER A 60 -7.61 -7.29 -14.19
CA SER A 60 -6.44 -6.84 -14.94
C SER A 60 -5.13 -6.94 -14.12
N ILE A 61 -5.18 -6.62 -12.82
CA ILE A 61 -4.05 -6.79 -11.90
C ILE A 61 -3.69 -8.27 -11.76
N GLU A 62 -4.71 -9.12 -11.61
CA GLU A 62 -4.53 -10.58 -11.58
C GLU A 62 -3.82 -11.09 -12.84
N ALA A 63 -4.38 -10.81 -14.02
CA ALA A 63 -3.84 -11.27 -15.30
C ALA A 63 -2.38 -10.81 -15.50
N GLU A 64 -2.07 -9.60 -15.11
CA GLU A 64 -0.72 -9.06 -15.25
C GLU A 64 0.27 -9.70 -14.27
N LEU A 65 -0.11 -9.90 -13.01
CA LEU A 65 0.73 -10.59 -12.03
C LEU A 65 1.04 -12.02 -12.50
N VAL A 66 0.03 -12.75 -12.96
CA VAL A 66 0.18 -14.11 -13.50
C VAL A 66 1.15 -14.13 -14.69
N SER A 67 1.11 -13.13 -15.55
CA SER A 67 2.02 -13.05 -16.69
C SER A 67 3.50 -12.89 -16.32
N LYS A 68 3.78 -12.43 -15.11
CA LYS A 68 5.15 -12.21 -14.58
C LYS A 68 5.69 -13.42 -13.81
N LEU A 69 4.88 -14.44 -13.55
CA LEU A 69 5.23 -15.59 -12.70
C LEU A 69 5.23 -16.90 -13.50
N PRO A 70 5.97 -17.94 -13.04
CA PRO A 70 5.86 -19.29 -13.58
C PRO A 70 4.41 -19.80 -13.48
N LYS A 71 3.95 -20.54 -14.50
CA LYS A 71 2.56 -21.03 -14.58
C LYS A 71 2.15 -21.89 -13.39
N GLU A 72 3.09 -22.63 -12.83
CA GLU A 72 2.91 -23.49 -11.66
C GLU A 72 2.86 -22.75 -10.33
N LYS A 73 3.15 -21.43 -10.32
CA LYS A 73 3.20 -20.65 -9.08
C LYS A 73 1.83 -20.56 -8.42
N PHE A 74 0.78 -20.44 -9.19
CA PHE A 74 -0.61 -20.37 -8.75
C PHE A 74 -1.45 -21.45 -9.46
N ALA A 75 -2.26 -22.22 -8.70
CA ALA A 75 -3.17 -23.19 -9.29
C ALA A 75 -4.57 -22.62 -9.51
N GLU A 76 -5.10 -21.86 -8.54
CA GLU A 76 -6.42 -21.22 -8.59
C GLU A 76 -6.29 -19.79 -8.04
N ILE A 77 -6.94 -18.83 -8.70
CA ILE A 77 -6.94 -17.43 -8.27
C ILE A 77 -8.38 -16.94 -8.18
N ILE A 78 -8.70 -16.31 -7.06
CA ILE A 78 -9.96 -15.58 -6.85
C ILE A 78 -9.63 -14.12 -6.69
N CYS A 79 -10.23 -13.27 -7.52
CA CYS A 79 -10.06 -11.82 -7.47
C CYS A 79 -11.32 -11.15 -6.94
N CYS A 80 -11.17 -10.29 -5.93
CA CYS A 80 -12.24 -9.49 -5.34
C CYS A 80 -11.88 -8.01 -5.44
N GLU A 81 -12.79 -7.18 -5.90
CA GLU A 81 -12.52 -5.73 -6.04
C GLU A 81 -12.70 -4.97 -4.74
N THR A 82 -13.52 -5.49 -3.83
CA THR A 82 -13.82 -4.87 -2.53
C THR A 82 -13.78 -5.90 -1.40
N LEU A 83 -13.69 -5.42 -0.16
CA LEU A 83 -13.69 -6.28 1.03
C LEU A 83 -15.02 -7.01 1.23
N GLU A 84 -16.14 -6.43 0.80
CA GLU A 84 -17.47 -7.04 0.91
C GLU A 84 -17.64 -8.27 0.01
N GLN A 85 -16.81 -8.37 -1.04
CA GLN A 85 -16.80 -9.51 -1.97
C GLN A 85 -15.91 -10.66 -1.51
N LEU A 86 -15.19 -10.49 -0.39
CA LEU A 86 -14.31 -11.54 0.12
C LEU A 86 -15.11 -12.81 0.41
N PRO A 87 -14.60 -13.99 -0.02
CA PRO A 87 -15.24 -15.26 0.28
C PRO A 87 -15.23 -15.51 1.80
N GLN A 88 -16.18 -16.32 2.26
CA GLN A 88 -16.25 -16.73 3.67
C GLN A 88 -15.32 -17.91 3.99
N ASP A 89 -14.64 -18.44 2.97
CA ASP A 89 -13.70 -19.55 3.09
C ASP A 89 -12.38 -19.06 3.72
N ASN A 90 -11.74 -19.96 4.46
CA ASN A 90 -10.43 -19.73 5.09
C ASN A 90 -9.39 -20.74 4.60
N ASP A 91 -9.40 -21.03 3.29
CA ASP A 91 -8.58 -22.06 2.65
C ASP A 91 -7.53 -21.55 1.66
N PHE A 92 -7.27 -20.23 1.69
CA PHE A 92 -6.29 -19.61 0.80
C PHE A 92 -4.85 -19.81 1.30
N ASP A 93 -3.95 -20.14 0.37
CA ASP A 93 -2.50 -20.23 0.62
C ASP A 93 -1.83 -18.86 0.67
N LEU A 94 -2.39 -17.92 -0.10
CA LEU A 94 -1.89 -16.55 -0.25
C LEU A 94 -3.07 -15.59 -0.30
N THR A 95 -2.97 -14.48 0.43
CA THR A 95 -3.77 -13.27 0.19
C THR A 95 -2.87 -12.14 -0.24
N LEU A 96 -3.23 -11.46 -1.32
CA LEU A 96 -2.46 -10.37 -1.92
C LEU A 96 -3.31 -9.12 -2.08
N SER A 97 -2.76 -7.95 -1.70
CA SER A 97 -3.40 -6.65 -1.96
C SER A 97 -2.36 -5.65 -2.43
N LEU A 98 -2.56 -5.03 -3.60
CA LEU A 98 -1.62 -4.07 -4.18
C LEU A 98 -2.25 -2.70 -4.30
N LEU A 99 -1.72 -1.73 -3.55
CA LEU A 99 -2.11 -0.32 -3.56
C LEU A 99 -3.64 -0.11 -3.40
N ARG A 100 -4.25 -0.88 -2.48
CA ARG A 100 -5.70 -0.81 -2.21
C ARG A 100 -6.04 -0.42 -0.78
N LEU A 101 -5.16 -0.74 0.18
CA LEU A 101 -5.46 -0.63 1.61
C LEU A 101 -5.30 0.79 2.18
N GLN A 102 -4.51 1.67 1.56
CA GLN A 102 -4.18 3.00 2.09
C GLN A 102 -5.39 3.94 2.25
N SER A 103 -6.49 3.67 1.57
CA SER A 103 -7.73 4.46 1.62
C SER A 103 -8.91 3.71 2.24
N GLU A 104 -8.63 2.67 3.02
CA GLU A 104 -9.65 1.95 3.79
C GLU A 104 -9.93 2.65 5.12
N ASN A 105 -11.23 2.91 5.42
CA ASN A 105 -11.64 3.55 6.68
C ASN A 105 -11.30 2.69 7.91
N GLU A 106 -11.45 1.38 7.79
CA GLU A 106 -11.17 0.39 8.83
C GLU A 106 -9.96 -0.47 8.45
N LEU A 107 -8.80 0.17 8.22
CA LEU A 107 -7.58 -0.52 7.79
C LEU A 107 -7.19 -1.71 8.68
N PRO A 108 -7.27 -1.64 10.03
CA PRO A 108 -7.03 -2.82 10.86
C PRO A 108 -8.00 -3.96 10.57
N GLY A 109 -9.28 -3.65 10.42
CA GLY A 109 -10.34 -4.62 10.08
C GLY A 109 -10.12 -5.26 8.71
N ALA A 110 -9.71 -4.48 7.72
CA ALA A 110 -9.39 -4.97 6.37
C ALA A 110 -8.28 -6.02 6.39
N ILE A 111 -7.19 -5.75 7.12
CA ILE A 111 -6.06 -6.70 7.24
C ILE A 111 -6.49 -7.96 8.00
N ILE A 112 -7.31 -7.82 9.05
CA ILE A 112 -7.86 -8.97 9.79
C ILE A 112 -8.73 -9.84 8.87
N GLN A 113 -9.61 -9.24 8.06
CA GLN A 113 -10.45 -9.99 7.12
C GLN A 113 -9.61 -10.75 6.09
N LEU A 114 -8.63 -10.09 5.47
CA LEU A 114 -7.72 -10.75 4.52
C LEU A 114 -6.93 -11.90 5.18
N ARG A 115 -6.48 -11.71 6.44
CA ARG A 115 -5.82 -12.78 7.18
C ARG A 115 -6.78 -13.92 7.52
N GLN A 116 -8.04 -13.66 7.81
CA GLN A 116 -9.03 -14.70 8.14
C GLN A 116 -9.33 -15.63 6.95
N ASN A 117 -9.14 -15.17 5.72
CA ASN A 117 -9.25 -16.02 4.53
C ASN A 117 -8.07 -17.00 4.38
N LEU A 118 -6.94 -16.76 5.06
CA LEU A 118 -5.78 -17.63 5.00
C LEU A 118 -5.97 -18.90 5.82
N LYS A 119 -5.61 -20.03 5.24
CA LYS A 119 -5.40 -21.26 5.99
C LYS A 119 -4.21 -21.13 6.96
N PRO A 120 -4.08 -22.03 7.96
CA PRO A 120 -2.89 -22.07 8.79
C PRO A 120 -1.62 -22.17 7.93
N ASP A 121 -0.59 -21.36 8.24
CA ASP A 121 0.64 -21.20 7.45
C ASP A 121 0.43 -20.59 6.05
N GLY A 122 -0.69 -19.94 5.82
CA GLY A 122 -0.91 -19.14 4.61
C GLY A 122 -0.16 -17.79 4.68
N LEU A 123 0.23 -17.29 3.53
CA LEU A 123 1.02 -16.05 3.38
C LEU A 123 0.12 -14.85 3.12
N PHE A 124 0.35 -13.77 3.85
CA PHE A 124 -0.23 -12.46 3.59
C PHE A 124 0.84 -11.54 2.99
N ILE A 125 0.55 -10.90 1.86
CA ILE A 125 1.36 -9.85 1.27
C ILE A 125 0.47 -8.67 0.91
N ALA A 126 0.84 -7.46 1.32
CA ALA A 126 0.18 -6.24 0.85
C ALA A 126 1.19 -5.13 0.58
N ALA A 127 0.90 -4.34 -0.45
CA ALA A 127 1.57 -3.08 -0.73
C ALA A 127 0.59 -1.94 -0.52
N MET A 128 1.01 -0.88 0.16
CA MET A 128 0.23 0.34 0.34
C MET A 128 1.13 1.57 0.35
N PHE A 129 0.59 2.73 0.00
CA PHE A 129 1.34 3.96 0.11
C PHE A 129 1.63 4.30 1.58
N GLY A 130 2.87 4.72 1.84
CA GLY A 130 3.36 5.14 3.14
C GLY A 130 3.34 6.66 3.32
N GLY A 131 3.60 7.09 4.56
CA GLY A 131 3.45 8.48 5.01
C GLY A 131 4.27 9.51 4.26
N ASP A 132 5.40 9.11 3.68
CA ASP A 132 6.28 10.00 2.91
C ASP A 132 5.82 10.20 1.45
N THR A 133 4.77 9.48 1.02
CA THR A 133 4.19 9.63 -0.33
C THR A 133 3.63 11.04 -0.52
N LEU A 134 3.94 11.65 -1.68
CA LEU A 134 3.45 12.98 -2.10
C LEU A 134 3.85 14.12 -1.14
N THR A 135 4.97 13.98 -0.43
CA THR A 135 5.43 14.99 0.54
C THR A 135 5.60 16.36 -0.12
N GLU A 136 6.19 16.44 -1.31
CA GLU A 136 6.37 17.69 -2.06
C GLU A 136 5.00 18.29 -2.44
N LEU A 137 4.10 17.46 -2.96
CA LEU A 137 2.77 17.89 -3.36
C LEU A 137 1.98 18.45 -2.15
N ARG A 138 2.08 17.79 -0.99
CA ARG A 138 1.44 18.23 0.27
C ARG A 138 1.95 19.59 0.71
N GLN A 139 3.27 19.80 0.68
CA GLN A 139 3.89 21.07 1.08
C GLN A 139 3.51 22.21 0.12
N VAL A 140 3.43 21.93 -1.18
CA VAL A 140 3.00 22.92 -2.18
C VAL A 140 1.54 23.28 -2.01
N PHE A 141 0.65 22.32 -1.69
CA PHE A 141 -0.74 22.62 -1.36
C PHE A 141 -0.82 23.55 -0.15
N TYR A 142 -0.13 23.24 0.95
CA TYR A 142 -0.12 24.08 2.15
C TYR A 142 0.37 25.51 1.84
N LYS A 143 1.46 25.63 1.08
CA LYS A 143 1.95 26.95 0.69
C LYS A 143 0.99 27.72 -0.20
N THR A 144 0.31 27.05 -1.10
CA THR A 144 -0.64 27.69 -2.01
C THR A 144 -1.94 28.08 -1.31
N ASP A 145 -2.42 27.24 -0.39
CA ASP A 145 -3.57 27.56 0.44
C ASP A 145 -3.31 28.79 1.31
N GLU A 146 -2.12 28.86 1.93
CA GLU A 146 -1.69 30.06 2.70
C GLU A 146 -1.68 31.30 1.83
N ASP A 147 -1.10 31.23 0.61
CA ASP A 147 -0.95 32.37 -0.29
C ASP A 147 -2.29 32.89 -0.85
N ILE A 148 -3.27 31.98 -1.05
CA ILE A 148 -4.52 32.30 -1.79
C ILE A 148 -5.74 32.31 -0.89
N MET A 149 -5.82 31.37 0.08
CA MET A 149 -7.05 31.10 0.85
C MET A 149 -6.94 31.61 2.29
N GLY A 150 -5.73 31.88 2.78
CA GLY A 150 -5.49 32.30 4.17
C GLY A 150 -5.78 31.22 5.21
N GLY A 151 -5.94 29.96 4.79
CA GLY A 151 -6.19 28.80 5.64
C GLY A 151 -5.77 27.52 4.94
N LEU A 152 -5.67 26.40 5.65
CA LEU A 152 -5.24 25.11 5.10
C LEU A 152 -6.44 24.21 4.83
N ALA A 153 -6.39 23.46 3.73
CA ALA A 153 -7.37 22.44 3.38
C ALA A 153 -6.71 21.07 3.18
N PRO A 154 -7.41 19.96 3.48
CA PRO A 154 -6.86 18.62 3.32
C PRO A 154 -6.93 18.16 1.85
N HIS A 155 -5.87 18.38 1.10
CA HIS A 155 -5.76 17.97 -0.31
C HIS A 155 -5.20 16.55 -0.48
N ILE A 156 -4.36 16.09 0.45
CA ILE A 156 -3.75 14.77 0.44
C ILE A 156 -4.08 14.09 1.77
N TYR A 157 -4.65 12.89 1.68
CA TYR A 157 -5.04 12.15 2.85
C TYR A 157 -3.85 11.60 3.64
N PRO A 158 -4.02 11.36 4.96
CA PRO A 158 -2.99 10.76 5.78
C PRO A 158 -2.76 9.30 5.38
N MET A 159 -1.51 8.88 5.33
CA MET A 159 -1.10 7.51 5.07
C MET A 159 -0.34 6.98 6.28
N ALA A 160 -0.43 5.67 6.51
CA ALA A 160 0.27 5.03 7.62
C ALA A 160 1.79 5.11 7.43
N ASN A 161 2.52 5.33 8.52
CA ASN A 161 3.95 5.21 8.51
C ASN A 161 4.41 3.77 8.82
N TYR A 162 5.71 3.50 8.68
CA TYR A 162 6.31 2.20 8.95
C TYR A 162 5.92 1.61 10.32
N THR A 163 6.01 2.39 11.39
CA THR A 163 5.70 1.93 12.77
C THR A 163 4.22 1.58 12.92
N GLN A 164 3.34 2.37 12.33
CA GLN A 164 1.91 2.08 12.32
C GLN A 164 1.60 0.80 11.54
N ALA A 165 2.23 0.61 10.36
CA ALA A 165 2.08 -0.59 9.54
C ALA A 165 2.52 -1.85 10.29
N ALA A 166 3.66 -1.81 10.99
CA ALA A 166 4.12 -2.93 11.83
C ALA A 166 3.11 -3.26 12.96
N GLY A 167 2.54 -2.23 13.59
CA GLY A 167 1.48 -2.40 14.59
C GLY A 167 0.20 -3.02 14.02
N LEU A 168 -0.14 -2.74 12.75
CA LEU A 168 -1.30 -3.34 12.08
C LEU A 168 -1.15 -4.86 11.91
N LEU A 169 0.01 -5.33 11.43
CA LEU A 169 0.28 -6.76 11.25
C LEU A 169 0.20 -7.53 12.57
N SER A 170 0.78 -6.95 13.63
CA SER A 170 0.75 -7.56 14.97
C SER A 170 -0.68 -7.65 15.51
N ARG A 171 -1.49 -6.59 15.35
CA ARG A 171 -2.91 -6.57 15.75
C ARG A 171 -3.76 -7.54 14.94
N ALA A 172 -3.45 -7.74 13.66
CA ALA A 172 -4.10 -8.73 12.83
C ALA A 172 -3.77 -10.18 13.24
N GLY A 173 -2.81 -10.39 14.14
CA GLY A 173 -2.41 -11.72 14.62
C GLY A 173 -1.62 -12.51 13.57
N LEU A 174 -0.93 -11.83 12.67
CA LEU A 174 0.01 -12.45 11.75
C LEU A 174 1.31 -12.80 12.49
N ASN A 175 1.85 -13.99 12.22
CA ASN A 175 3.15 -14.41 12.71
C ASN A 175 4.26 -13.95 11.76
N GLN A 176 5.48 -13.77 12.31
CA GLN A 176 6.66 -13.33 11.57
C GLN A 176 6.38 -12.07 10.73
N PRO A 177 5.76 -11.01 11.34
CA PRO A 177 5.40 -9.82 10.61
C PRO A 177 6.66 -9.08 10.15
N VAL A 178 6.71 -8.74 8.87
CA VAL A 178 7.77 -7.93 8.28
C VAL A 178 7.12 -6.75 7.57
N VAL A 179 7.65 -5.56 7.83
CA VAL A 179 7.35 -4.37 7.04
C VAL A 179 8.63 -3.95 6.35
N ASP A 180 8.55 -3.72 5.07
CA ASP A 180 9.63 -3.24 4.24
C ASP A 180 9.21 -1.95 3.55
N THR A 181 10.16 -1.08 3.21
CA THR A 181 9.88 0.25 2.65
C THR A 181 10.65 0.43 1.36
N ASP A 182 9.93 0.63 0.26
CA ASP A 182 10.49 1.07 -1.01
C ASP A 182 10.21 2.57 -1.22
N ARG A 183 11.28 3.38 -1.23
CA ARG A 183 11.22 4.83 -1.44
C ARG A 183 11.86 5.19 -2.75
N PHE A 184 11.15 5.95 -3.56
CA PHE A 184 11.67 6.45 -4.82
C PHE A 184 11.10 7.83 -5.17
N THR A 185 11.84 8.56 -5.99
CA THR A 185 11.44 9.89 -6.45
C THR A 185 11.24 9.84 -7.97
N VAL A 186 10.08 10.30 -8.42
CA VAL A 186 9.75 10.46 -9.83
C VAL A 186 9.93 11.92 -10.23
N SER A 187 10.59 12.14 -11.36
CA SER A 187 10.80 13.50 -11.90
C SER A 187 9.86 13.75 -13.09
N TYR A 188 8.88 14.61 -12.89
CA TYR A 188 7.83 14.94 -13.85
C TYR A 188 8.19 16.16 -14.67
N GLY A 189 8.07 16.09 -16.00
CA GLY A 189 8.24 17.24 -16.88
C GLY A 189 7.07 18.24 -16.77
N LYS A 190 5.90 17.80 -16.33
CA LYS A 190 4.68 18.60 -16.19
C LYS A 190 3.87 18.12 -15.00
N LEU A 191 3.23 19.06 -14.28
CA LEU A 191 2.33 18.75 -13.16
C LEU A 191 1.14 17.90 -13.61
N GLU A 192 0.65 18.12 -14.82
CA GLU A 192 -0.49 17.39 -15.38
C GLU A 192 -0.22 15.88 -15.51
N THR A 193 1.05 15.49 -15.77
CA THR A 193 1.46 14.07 -15.82
C THR A 193 1.38 13.43 -14.43
N LEU A 194 1.89 14.10 -13.39
CA LEU A 194 1.74 13.62 -12.01
C LEU A 194 0.26 13.43 -11.62
N ILE A 195 -0.58 14.42 -11.95
CA ILE A 195 -2.02 14.33 -11.67
C ILE A 195 -2.67 13.17 -12.46
N SER A 196 -2.21 12.92 -13.70
CA SER A 196 -2.71 11.79 -14.49
C SER A 196 -2.36 10.45 -13.84
N ASP A 197 -1.12 10.27 -13.40
CA ASP A 197 -0.68 9.03 -12.76
C ASP A 197 -1.49 8.71 -11.50
N LEU A 198 -1.79 9.74 -10.68
CA LEU A 198 -2.65 9.55 -9.50
C LEU A 198 -4.10 9.21 -9.88
N ARG A 199 -4.61 9.75 -11.00
CA ARG A 199 -5.93 9.40 -11.53
C ARG A 199 -5.98 8.00 -12.10
N ASP A 200 -4.89 7.54 -12.70
CA ASP A 200 -4.77 6.22 -13.29
C ASP A 200 -4.69 5.10 -12.24
N LEU A 201 -4.27 5.45 -11.01
CA LEU A 201 -4.42 4.61 -9.82
C LEU A 201 -5.80 4.68 -9.15
N GLY A 202 -6.58 5.73 -9.41
CA GLY A 202 -7.79 6.05 -8.65
C GLY A 202 -7.51 6.67 -7.26
N GLU A 203 -6.25 7.05 -6.99
CA GLU A 203 -5.77 7.51 -5.68
C GLU A 203 -5.67 9.04 -5.59
N THR A 204 -6.68 9.75 -6.07
CA THR A 204 -6.84 11.19 -5.84
C THR A 204 -7.62 11.45 -4.56
N ASN A 205 -7.70 12.71 -4.08
CA ASN A 205 -8.29 13.06 -2.79
C ASN A 205 -9.73 12.56 -2.60
N VAL A 206 -9.94 11.58 -1.75
CA VAL A 206 -11.24 10.98 -1.37
C VAL A 206 -11.65 11.29 0.07
N LEU A 207 -11.01 12.26 0.71
CA LEU A 207 -11.38 12.67 2.06
C LEU A 207 -12.84 13.18 2.09
N LYS A 208 -13.56 12.86 3.16
CA LYS A 208 -14.88 13.46 3.42
C LYS A 208 -14.78 14.97 3.65
N GLU A 209 -13.70 15.40 4.32
CA GLU A 209 -13.42 16.82 4.63
C GLU A 209 -12.69 17.57 3.50
N ARG A 210 -12.59 16.98 2.29
CA ARG A 210 -11.98 17.67 1.15
C ARG A 210 -12.71 18.98 0.84
N PRO A 211 -12.00 19.99 0.32
CA PRO A 211 -12.66 21.22 -0.12
C PRO A 211 -13.76 20.94 -1.15
N ASP A 212 -14.96 21.48 -0.91
CA ASP A 212 -16.08 21.41 -1.86
C ASP A 212 -15.93 22.41 -3.01
N THR A 213 -15.00 23.36 -2.88
CA THR A 213 -14.78 24.42 -3.86
C THR A 213 -13.87 23.95 -4.99
N VAL A 214 -14.25 24.28 -6.21
CA VAL A 214 -13.39 24.07 -7.38
C VAL A 214 -12.20 25.01 -7.30
N LEU A 215 -10.99 24.46 -7.34
CA LEU A 215 -9.76 25.25 -7.37
C LEU A 215 -9.69 26.06 -8.68
N THR A 216 -9.54 27.38 -8.56
CA THR A 216 -9.56 28.32 -9.68
C THR A 216 -8.30 28.22 -10.55
N GLN A 217 -8.34 28.81 -11.76
CA GLN A 217 -7.15 28.91 -12.60
C GLN A 217 -6.01 29.69 -11.92
N ASN A 218 -6.35 30.73 -11.14
CA ASN A 218 -5.36 31.50 -10.37
C ASN A 218 -4.70 30.64 -9.29
N TYR A 219 -5.48 29.79 -8.61
CA TYR A 219 -4.95 28.83 -7.64
C TYR A 219 -3.92 27.89 -8.29
N TRP A 220 -4.26 27.29 -9.42
CA TRP A 220 -3.36 26.38 -10.14
C TRP A 220 -2.12 27.08 -10.72
N ALA A 221 -2.24 28.31 -11.14
CA ALA A 221 -1.08 29.12 -11.56
C ALA A 221 -0.10 29.37 -10.40
N GLN A 222 -0.63 29.75 -9.23
CA GLN A 222 0.19 29.93 -8.03
C GLN A 222 0.76 28.58 -7.54
N PHE A 223 -0.01 27.50 -7.59
CA PHE A 223 0.43 26.15 -7.26
C PHE A 223 1.65 25.73 -8.11
N LYS A 224 1.58 25.87 -9.42
CA LYS A 224 2.69 25.58 -10.33
C LYS A 224 3.94 26.41 -10.00
N LYS A 225 3.76 27.70 -9.73
CA LYS A 225 4.85 28.60 -9.35
C LYS A 225 5.50 28.15 -8.04
N ASN A 226 4.71 27.81 -7.02
CA ASN A 226 5.21 27.33 -5.74
C ASN A 226 5.93 25.98 -5.92
N TYR A 227 5.38 25.04 -6.71
CA TYR A 227 6.01 23.75 -6.97
C TYR A 227 7.37 23.93 -7.63
N GLN A 228 7.46 24.75 -8.68
CA GLN A 228 8.72 25.06 -9.35
C GLN A 228 9.74 25.66 -8.41
N LYS A 229 9.32 26.62 -7.56
CA LYS A 229 10.22 27.27 -6.62
C LYS A 229 10.77 26.34 -5.54
N MET A 230 9.93 25.41 -5.05
CA MET A 230 10.25 24.57 -3.89
C MET A 230 10.93 23.25 -4.27
N PHE A 231 10.53 22.64 -5.37
CA PHE A 231 10.86 21.24 -5.69
C PHE A 231 11.23 20.98 -7.16
N SER A 232 11.55 22.03 -7.95
CA SER A 232 12.11 21.80 -9.28
C SER A 232 13.58 21.41 -9.20
N ARG A 233 14.00 20.58 -10.14
CA ARG A 233 15.38 20.26 -10.41
C ARG A 233 16.02 21.34 -11.29
N GLU A 234 17.33 21.27 -11.47
CA GLU A 234 18.07 22.15 -12.40
C GLU A 234 17.59 22.01 -13.87
N ASP A 235 17.09 20.83 -14.25
CA ASP A 235 16.51 20.57 -15.56
C ASP A 235 15.03 21.01 -15.68
N GLY A 236 14.49 21.68 -14.67
CA GLY A 236 13.12 22.21 -14.63
C GLY A 236 12.04 21.17 -14.32
N LYS A 237 12.39 19.89 -14.15
CA LYS A 237 11.44 18.86 -13.77
C LYS A 237 11.03 18.97 -12.30
N LEU A 238 9.82 18.52 -11.99
CA LEU A 238 9.23 18.51 -10.67
C LEU A 238 9.45 17.16 -10.00
N ASN A 239 10.10 17.14 -8.85
CA ASN A 239 10.25 15.93 -8.06
C ASN A 239 8.98 15.62 -7.29
N CYS A 240 8.63 14.34 -7.23
CA CYS A 240 7.57 13.82 -6.40
C CYS A 240 7.99 12.48 -5.79
N SER A 241 7.98 12.41 -4.47
CA SER A 241 8.40 11.22 -3.73
C SER A 241 7.21 10.28 -3.49
N PHE A 242 7.50 8.99 -3.61
CA PHE A 242 6.59 7.90 -3.29
C PHE A 242 7.26 6.95 -2.30
N GLU A 243 6.48 6.48 -1.36
CA GLU A 243 6.86 5.44 -0.42
C GLU A 243 5.84 4.30 -0.54
N ILE A 244 6.30 3.09 -0.81
CA ILE A 244 5.48 1.88 -0.76
C ILE A 244 5.89 1.08 0.48
N LEU A 245 4.95 0.85 1.37
CA LEU A 245 5.11 -0.07 2.49
C LEU A 245 4.65 -1.46 2.05
N TRP A 246 5.57 -2.42 2.14
CA TRP A 246 5.31 -3.83 1.92
C TRP A 246 5.07 -4.51 3.26
N LEU A 247 3.89 -5.08 3.41
CA LEU A 247 3.45 -5.78 4.60
C LEU A 247 3.43 -7.28 4.31
N THR A 248 4.20 -8.05 5.06
CA THR A 248 4.26 -9.51 4.91
C THR A 248 4.06 -10.17 6.26
N GLY A 249 3.35 -11.27 6.29
CA GLY A 249 3.16 -12.06 7.49
C GLY A 249 2.51 -13.42 7.19
N TRP A 250 2.51 -14.30 8.14
CA TRP A 250 1.99 -15.65 8.01
C TRP A 250 0.80 -15.87 8.93
N SER A 251 -0.22 -16.54 8.44
CA SER A 251 -1.29 -17.03 9.31
C SER A 251 -0.72 -18.02 10.33
N PRO A 252 -1.05 -17.92 11.64
CA PRO A 252 -0.45 -18.74 12.67
C PRO A 252 -0.59 -20.24 12.42
N HIS A 253 0.50 -20.98 12.60
CA HIS A 253 0.52 -22.43 12.56
C HIS A 253 1.56 -23.00 13.54
N LYS A 254 1.34 -24.25 14.01
CA LYS A 254 2.21 -24.90 14.99
C LYS A 254 3.61 -25.24 14.46
N SER A 255 3.76 -25.40 13.14
CA SER A 255 5.04 -25.72 12.49
C SER A 255 5.99 -24.52 12.40
N GLN A 256 5.49 -23.31 12.60
CA GLN A 256 6.30 -22.09 12.46
C GLN A 256 7.32 -21.98 13.60
N GLN A 257 8.49 -21.45 13.26
CA GLN A 257 9.55 -21.22 14.23
C GLN A 257 9.08 -20.27 15.34
N LYS A 258 9.37 -20.66 16.58
CA LYS A 258 9.11 -19.80 17.74
C LYS A 258 10.43 -19.23 18.24
N PRO A 259 10.43 -17.98 18.73
CA PRO A 259 11.61 -17.43 19.39
C PRO A 259 12.08 -18.37 20.51
N LEU A 260 13.36 -18.61 20.58
CA LEU A 260 13.96 -19.35 21.69
C LEU A 260 13.75 -18.58 23.00
N LYS A 261 13.54 -19.27 24.09
CA LYS A 261 13.42 -18.62 25.42
C LYS A 261 14.71 -17.86 25.74
N PRO A 262 14.65 -16.68 26.34
CA PRO A 262 15.84 -15.99 26.82
C PRO A 262 16.68 -16.93 27.72
N GLY A 263 18.00 -16.99 27.48
CA GLY A 263 18.90 -17.87 28.22
C GLY A 263 18.96 -19.33 27.72
N SER A 264 18.28 -19.69 26.62
CA SER A 264 18.34 -21.06 26.06
C SER A 264 19.52 -21.31 25.10
N ALA A 265 20.43 -20.33 24.94
CA ALA A 265 21.62 -20.50 24.12
C ALA A 265 22.56 -21.57 24.71
N ASN A 266 22.77 -22.64 23.97
CA ASN A 266 23.62 -23.77 24.39
C ASN A 266 25.06 -23.68 23.85
N ILE A 267 25.35 -22.73 22.96
CA ILE A 267 26.64 -22.55 22.30
C ILE A 267 27.09 -21.10 22.48
N HIS A 268 28.32 -20.96 22.99
CA HIS A 268 28.93 -19.64 23.11
C HIS A 268 29.24 -19.09 21.71
N LEU A 269 28.91 -17.80 21.44
CA LEU A 269 29.05 -17.16 20.11
C LEU A 269 30.48 -17.33 19.54
N GLY A 270 31.52 -17.25 20.40
CA GLY A 270 32.91 -17.43 20.00
C GLY A 270 33.23 -18.83 19.48
N ASP A 271 32.55 -19.87 19.99
CA ASP A 271 32.77 -21.27 19.55
C ASP A 271 31.97 -21.55 18.25
N ALA A 272 30.80 -20.99 18.11
CA ALA A 272 30.02 -21.04 16.86
C ALA A 272 30.77 -20.38 15.66
N LEU A 273 31.43 -19.25 15.90
CA LEU A 273 32.23 -18.57 14.87
C LEU A 273 33.52 -19.32 14.48
N LYS A 274 34.07 -20.13 15.36
CA LYS A 274 35.25 -20.98 15.05
C LYS A 274 34.87 -22.16 14.14
N THR A 275 33.71 -22.75 14.35
CA THR A 275 33.18 -23.88 13.53
C THR A 275 32.77 -23.45 12.10
N MET A 276 32.46 -22.18 11.86
CA MET A 276 32.15 -21.67 10.53
C MET A 276 33.39 -21.32 9.67
N LYS A 277 34.61 -21.36 10.26
CA LYS A 277 35.87 -21.05 9.56
C LYS A 277 36.69 -22.30 9.17
N SER A 278 36.20 -23.45 9.47
CA SER A 278 36.73 -24.75 9.02
C SER A 278 35.84 -25.35 7.96
#